data_ca9bb1a72c52d9cdc5bf8f255564507d
#
_entry.id   ca9bb1a72c52d9cdc5bf8f255564507d
#
_cell.length_a   1.000
_cell.length_b   1.000
_cell.length_c   1.000
_cell.angle_alpha   90.00
_cell.angle_beta   90.00
_cell.angle_gamma   90.00
#
_symmetry.space_group_name_H-M   'P 1'
#
loop_
_entity.id
_entity.type
_entity.pdbx_description
1 polymer ?
#
loop_
_entity_poly.entity_id
_entity_poly.type
_entity_poly.pdbx_seq_one_letter_code
_entity_poly.pdbx_strand_id
1 'polypeptide(L)'
;MKSEPMRVRKLAVGGIVSLLLLAGCGGGTSPSSITQPTSSGSNPTPTITTISPNSTAAGGAAFTLTINGTNFVAASMVNFGGSAPATTFVNSTQLTAAIPAASIASIGTPDVTVTNPAPGGGTSKAINFTITSGLSSVPTINYLYPSCVPAGEQSFQLQVVGPYPGSNFVAGSVVRWNGSDRPTTMDAINGLIAQISVSDVAAAGTAAVTVFNPGPGGGSSNSLPFAITTGTVGPQSIAVDPAGKFAYVASFGCNGNSGGYVSMYTINPTSGALSIGSTVPSNDEFTDSVTVDPFGKFAYVTSSGDVWDIDFGSVLTYTINPTTGALTSTTGGITGTGINGTPEFFNSVAVDPSGKFAYAADGGAFPAGTFGGSSSVSMYTINATTGALTSIGMIAAGTSPDSVAVDPSGKFAYVPNFGSNNVSMYTIDATTGALASIGTIAAGASPVSVAVDPAGKFAYVPNFNSNDVSMYTIDATTGALASIRTIAAGTDPFSVAVDPAGKFVYVANWSGSVSMYTIDATTGVLTPSGTIATQLSPTSIAIHPSGKFAYVTNSGSNSVSMYSIDSATGTLTLIGTTGT
;
A
#
# COMPACT_ATOMS: atom_id res chain seq x y z
N MET A 1 -25.08 28.54 12.84
CA MET A 1 -24.30 29.65 12.28
C MET A 1 -23.93 29.27 10.85
N LYS A 2 -24.45 30.03 9.88
CA LYS A 2 -24.27 29.82 8.43
C LYS A 2 -22.95 30.45 8.02
N SER A 3 -22.08 29.74 7.33
CA SER A 3 -20.89 30.27 6.65
C SER A 3 -21.16 30.32 5.14
N GLU A 4 -21.11 31.52 4.59
CA GLU A 4 -21.24 31.79 3.16
C GLU A 4 -19.90 31.52 2.40
N PRO A 5 -19.95 31.23 1.10
CA PRO A 5 -18.75 30.98 0.28
C PRO A 5 -18.19 32.29 -0.32
N MET A 6 -16.87 32.38 -0.30
CA MET A 6 -16.04 33.45 -0.83
C MET A 6 -16.10 33.49 -2.38
N ARG A 7 -16.51 34.62 -2.94
CA ARG A 7 -16.53 34.91 -4.39
C ARG A 7 -15.14 35.31 -4.89
N VAL A 8 -14.62 34.62 -5.89
CA VAL A 8 -13.46 35.04 -6.67
C VAL A 8 -13.90 36.05 -7.73
N ARG A 9 -13.32 37.26 -7.71
CA ARG A 9 -13.50 38.29 -8.76
C ARG A 9 -12.44 38.07 -9.86
N LYS A 10 -12.91 37.86 -11.09
CA LYS A 10 -12.12 37.99 -12.31
C LYS A 10 -11.97 39.46 -12.68
N LEU A 11 -10.74 39.94 -12.85
CA LEU A 11 -10.46 41.22 -13.49
C LEU A 11 -10.18 40.97 -14.98
N ALA A 12 -11.00 41.57 -15.83
CA ALA A 12 -10.77 41.61 -17.26
C ALA A 12 -10.02 42.93 -17.59
N VAL A 13 -8.94 42.84 -18.33
CA VAL A 13 -8.23 43.97 -18.92
C VAL A 13 -8.58 44.00 -20.39
N GLY A 14 -9.38 44.98 -20.80
CA GLY A 14 -9.69 45.26 -22.20
C GLY A 14 -8.69 46.27 -22.77
N GLY A 15 -8.10 45.90 -23.90
CA GLY A 15 -7.27 46.80 -24.69
C GLY A 15 -8.13 47.74 -25.55
N ILE A 16 -7.69 48.94 -25.68
CA ILE A 16 -8.18 49.89 -26.69
C ILE A 16 -6.99 50.38 -27.51
N VAL A 17 -7.00 50.00 -28.78
CA VAL A 17 -6.19 50.64 -29.84
C VAL A 17 -6.97 51.80 -30.38
N SER A 18 -6.42 52.99 -30.37
CA SER A 18 -6.96 54.12 -31.15
C SER A 18 -5.90 54.66 -32.08
N LEU A 19 -6.12 54.46 -33.35
CA LEU A 19 -5.43 55.06 -34.48
C LEU A 19 -6.12 56.38 -34.82
N LEU A 20 -5.42 57.48 -34.85
CA LEU A 20 -5.91 58.72 -35.41
C LEU A 20 -4.94 59.29 -36.45
N LEU A 21 -5.30 59.18 -37.72
CA LEU A 21 -4.74 59.96 -38.83
C LEU A 21 -5.45 61.31 -38.87
N LEU A 22 -4.74 62.39 -38.97
CA LEU A 22 -5.24 63.60 -39.60
C LEU A 22 -4.14 64.27 -40.45
N ALA A 23 -4.43 64.40 -41.69
CA ALA A 23 -3.68 65.21 -42.65
C ALA A 23 -4.25 66.64 -42.67
N GLY A 24 -3.40 67.63 -42.86
CA GLY A 24 -3.81 69.01 -43.10
C GLY A 24 -2.66 69.88 -43.57
N CYS A 25 -2.78 70.34 -44.79
CA CYS A 25 -1.86 71.18 -45.56
C CYS A 25 -1.70 72.63 -45.07
N GLY A 26 -0.53 73.22 -45.34
CA GLY A 26 -0.50 74.56 -45.90
C GLY A 26 0.46 75.58 -45.26
N GLY A 27 1.45 76.04 -46.01
CA GLY A 27 1.91 77.41 -45.98
C GLY A 27 3.29 77.69 -45.46
N GLY A 28 4.20 77.98 -46.39
CA GLY A 28 5.65 78.26 -46.24
C GLY A 28 5.97 79.53 -45.53
N THR A 29 7.23 79.54 -45.09
CA THR A 29 8.29 80.59 -45.30
C THR A 29 9.57 80.09 -44.66
N SER A 30 10.66 80.10 -45.42
CA SER A 30 12.09 79.94 -44.97
C SER A 30 12.66 81.30 -44.59
N PRO A 31 13.88 81.38 -44.05
CA PRO A 31 14.63 80.50 -43.14
C PRO A 31 15.18 81.22 -41.91
N SER A 32 15.43 80.54 -40.85
CA SER A 32 16.41 81.00 -39.89
C SER A 32 17.25 79.79 -39.44
N SER A 33 18.52 79.83 -39.80
CA SER A 33 19.49 78.84 -39.36
C SER A 33 19.67 78.93 -37.85
N ILE A 34 19.06 77.92 -37.17
CA ILE A 34 19.45 77.65 -35.79
C ILE A 34 20.48 76.54 -35.87
N THR A 35 21.70 76.91 -35.59
CA THR A 35 22.78 75.97 -35.28
C THR A 35 22.39 75.16 -34.07
N GLN A 36 22.08 73.92 -34.33
CA GLN A 36 21.93 72.91 -33.30
C GLN A 36 23.29 72.71 -32.62
N PRO A 37 23.38 72.83 -31.29
CA PRO A 37 24.63 72.46 -30.64
C PRO A 37 24.73 70.93 -30.75
N THR A 38 25.65 70.45 -31.57
CA THR A 38 26.10 69.04 -31.55
C THR A 38 26.90 68.87 -30.26
N SER A 39 26.18 68.59 -29.16
CA SER A 39 26.83 67.97 -28.02
C SER A 39 27.11 66.53 -28.40
N SER A 40 28.23 66.27 -29.05
CA SER A 40 28.79 64.92 -29.10
C SER A 40 29.22 64.53 -27.66
N GLY A 41 28.28 64.29 -26.81
CA GLY A 41 28.54 63.77 -25.48
C GLY A 41 29.19 62.39 -25.63
N SER A 42 30.47 62.35 -25.32
CA SER A 42 31.22 61.12 -25.20
C SER A 42 30.53 60.24 -24.11
N ASN A 43 30.15 59.05 -24.44
CA ASN A 43 29.59 58.09 -23.43
C ASN A 43 30.67 57.93 -22.34
N PRO A 44 30.29 57.98 -21.08
CA PRO A 44 31.21 57.72 -19.98
C PRO A 44 31.54 56.23 -19.91
N THR A 45 32.74 55.91 -19.37
CA THR A 45 33.10 54.51 -19.09
C THR A 45 32.19 53.95 -17.97
N PRO A 46 31.54 52.81 -18.16
CA PRO A 46 30.65 52.20 -17.15
C PRO A 46 31.46 51.61 -16.00
N THR A 47 30.85 51.54 -14.81
CA THR A 47 31.38 50.77 -13.68
C THR A 47 30.32 49.82 -13.16
N ILE A 48 30.73 48.64 -12.70
CA ILE A 48 29.86 47.70 -11.98
C ILE A 48 30.24 47.75 -10.51
N THR A 49 29.25 47.83 -9.63
CA THR A 49 29.43 47.78 -8.18
C THR A 49 28.96 46.44 -7.60
N THR A 50 27.84 45.91 -8.06
CA THR A 50 27.29 44.62 -7.61
C THR A 50 26.54 43.92 -8.72
N ILE A 51 26.46 42.61 -8.62
CA ILE A 51 25.60 41.73 -9.44
C ILE A 51 24.73 40.88 -8.54
N SER A 52 23.48 40.58 -8.97
CA SER A 52 22.55 39.74 -8.23
C SER A 52 21.67 38.89 -9.18
N PRO A 53 21.63 37.55 -8.99
CA PRO A 53 22.46 36.78 -8.06
C PRO A 53 23.95 36.87 -8.42
N ASN A 54 24.88 36.64 -7.48
CA ASN A 54 26.33 36.61 -7.72
C ASN A 54 26.86 35.19 -7.94
N SER A 55 25.99 34.18 -7.78
CA SER A 55 26.32 32.78 -8.00
C SER A 55 25.09 31.97 -8.39
N THR A 56 25.30 30.81 -9.04
CA THR A 56 24.28 29.80 -9.32
C THR A 56 24.92 28.41 -9.41
N ALA A 57 24.10 27.36 -9.39
CA ALA A 57 24.57 26.00 -9.65
C ALA A 57 24.76 25.76 -11.16
N ALA A 58 25.79 24.98 -11.54
CA ALA A 58 25.97 24.52 -12.91
C ALA A 58 24.77 23.69 -13.38
N GLY A 59 24.35 23.90 -14.63
CA GLY A 59 23.17 23.21 -15.19
C GLY A 59 21.81 23.72 -14.69
N GLY A 60 21.81 24.84 -13.93
CA GLY A 60 20.57 25.50 -13.48
C GLY A 60 19.73 26.07 -14.63
N ALA A 61 18.49 26.50 -14.31
CA ALA A 61 17.62 27.17 -15.27
C ALA A 61 18.15 28.54 -15.68
N ALA A 62 17.74 29.03 -16.85
CA ALA A 62 17.98 30.41 -17.26
C ALA A 62 17.43 31.40 -16.22
N PHE A 63 18.14 32.50 -15.99
CA PHE A 63 17.77 33.51 -15.00
C PHE A 63 18.06 34.91 -15.46
N THR A 64 17.52 35.92 -14.76
CA THR A 64 17.82 37.31 -14.97
C THR A 64 18.90 37.76 -13.99
N LEU A 65 20.04 38.25 -14.53
CA LEU A 65 21.11 38.88 -13.77
C LEU A 65 20.83 40.38 -13.67
N THR A 66 20.76 40.91 -12.47
CA THR A 66 20.68 42.36 -12.21
C THR A 66 22.10 42.90 -11.97
N ILE A 67 22.49 43.93 -12.69
CA ILE A 67 23.78 44.58 -12.60
C ILE A 67 23.56 46.00 -12.09
N ASN A 68 24.14 46.34 -10.95
CA ASN A 68 24.14 47.70 -10.42
C ASN A 68 25.51 48.34 -10.61
N GLY A 69 25.51 49.64 -10.90
CA GLY A 69 26.74 50.33 -11.19
C GLY A 69 26.53 51.83 -11.45
N THR A 70 27.36 52.43 -12.26
CA THR A 70 27.21 53.84 -12.69
C THR A 70 27.56 54.00 -14.16
N ASN A 71 27.08 55.12 -14.74
CA ASN A 71 27.38 55.50 -16.11
C ASN A 71 26.80 54.59 -17.18
N PHE A 72 25.74 53.83 -16.87
CA PHE A 72 25.07 53.04 -17.88
C PHE A 72 24.29 53.94 -18.83
N VAL A 73 24.25 53.59 -20.12
CA VAL A 73 23.53 54.27 -21.18
C VAL A 73 22.54 53.31 -21.82
N ALA A 74 21.54 53.81 -22.54
CA ALA A 74 20.51 52.95 -23.14
C ALA A 74 21.05 51.87 -24.11
N ALA A 75 22.27 52.09 -24.64
CA ALA A 75 22.95 51.14 -25.52
C ALA A 75 24.06 50.34 -24.80
N SER A 76 24.10 50.33 -23.47
CA SER A 76 25.03 49.49 -22.70
C SER A 76 24.76 48.02 -22.95
N MET A 77 25.81 47.24 -23.13
CA MET A 77 25.72 45.79 -23.32
C MET A 77 26.46 45.06 -22.21
N VAL A 78 25.81 44.02 -21.66
CA VAL A 78 26.43 43.10 -20.71
C VAL A 78 27.16 42.00 -21.47
N ASN A 79 28.37 41.65 -21.00
CA ASN A 79 29.09 40.45 -21.41
C ASN A 79 29.17 39.52 -20.21
N PHE A 80 28.86 38.25 -20.42
CA PHE A 80 28.91 37.17 -19.42
C PHE A 80 29.77 36.03 -19.96
N GLY A 81 30.99 35.90 -19.43
CA GLY A 81 31.91 34.84 -19.84
C GLY A 81 32.22 34.81 -21.34
N GLY A 82 32.33 35.98 -21.98
CA GLY A 82 32.56 36.08 -23.42
C GLY A 82 31.32 36.06 -24.31
N SER A 83 30.14 35.84 -23.77
CA SER A 83 28.84 35.88 -24.47
C SER A 83 28.12 37.19 -24.17
N ALA A 84 27.37 37.74 -25.14
CA ALA A 84 26.55 38.94 -24.98
C ALA A 84 25.08 38.59 -24.82
N PRO A 85 24.58 38.37 -23.59
CA PRO A 85 23.18 38.08 -23.32
C PRO A 85 22.29 39.29 -23.62
N ALA A 86 20.98 39.03 -23.87
CA ALA A 86 20.02 40.11 -24.06
C ALA A 86 20.03 41.03 -22.84
N THR A 87 20.41 42.28 -23.06
CA THR A 87 20.58 43.30 -22.02
C THR A 87 19.41 44.28 -22.08
N THR A 88 18.82 44.60 -20.93
CA THR A 88 17.80 45.63 -20.78
C THR A 88 18.33 46.77 -19.93
N PHE A 89 18.25 47.99 -20.46
CA PHE A 89 18.57 49.22 -19.72
C PHE A 89 17.41 49.61 -18.81
N VAL A 90 17.64 49.63 -17.51
CA VAL A 90 16.64 50.05 -16.52
C VAL A 90 16.80 51.54 -16.23
N ASN A 91 18.04 51.96 -15.90
CA ASN A 91 18.44 53.37 -15.69
C ASN A 91 19.98 53.50 -15.70
N SER A 92 20.49 54.70 -15.49
CA SER A 92 21.96 54.96 -15.51
C SER A 92 22.77 54.23 -14.44
N THR A 93 22.11 53.56 -13.50
CA THR A 93 22.74 52.80 -12.40
C THR A 93 22.35 51.31 -12.37
N GLN A 94 21.45 50.88 -13.27
CA GLN A 94 20.98 49.47 -13.27
C GLN A 94 20.71 48.95 -14.69
N LEU A 95 21.21 47.75 -14.95
CA LEU A 95 20.92 46.92 -16.12
C LEU A 95 20.39 45.56 -15.67
N THR A 96 19.65 44.88 -16.55
CA THR A 96 19.35 43.47 -16.40
C THR A 96 19.81 42.70 -17.64
N ALA A 97 20.26 41.45 -17.44
CA ALA A 97 20.70 40.57 -18.53
C ALA A 97 20.03 39.18 -18.39
N ALA A 98 19.48 38.64 -19.48
CA ALA A 98 18.88 37.32 -19.53
C ALA A 98 19.98 36.26 -19.75
N ILE A 99 20.42 35.57 -18.71
CA ILE A 99 21.46 34.54 -18.78
C ILE A 99 20.82 33.20 -19.16
N PRO A 100 21.15 32.63 -20.34
CA PRO A 100 20.61 31.36 -20.75
C PRO A 100 21.27 30.21 -19.99
N ALA A 101 20.52 29.09 -19.81
CA ALA A 101 21.02 27.90 -19.13
C ALA A 101 22.34 27.35 -19.72
N ALA A 102 22.53 27.49 -21.03
CA ALA A 102 23.78 27.08 -21.70
C ALA A 102 25.04 27.82 -21.18
N SER A 103 24.89 29.08 -20.73
CA SER A 103 26.01 29.86 -20.21
C SER A 103 26.46 29.45 -18.80
N ILE A 104 25.67 28.62 -18.13
CA ILE A 104 25.94 28.12 -16.77
C ILE A 104 25.99 26.59 -16.73
N ALA A 105 26.20 25.92 -17.87
CA ALA A 105 26.23 24.48 -17.98
C ALA A 105 27.38 23.80 -17.22
N SER A 106 28.49 24.50 -17.01
CA SER A 106 29.69 23.96 -16.37
C SER A 106 30.17 24.87 -15.22
N ILE A 107 30.81 24.25 -14.24
CA ILE A 107 31.45 24.95 -13.11
C ILE A 107 32.45 25.95 -13.65
N GLY A 108 32.52 27.14 -13.02
CA GLY A 108 33.45 28.16 -13.42
C GLY A 108 33.21 29.51 -12.74
N THR A 109 34.03 30.48 -13.12
CA THR A 109 33.92 31.85 -12.63
C THR A 109 33.94 32.83 -13.81
N PRO A 110 32.84 32.85 -14.63
CA PRO A 110 32.79 33.78 -15.76
C PRO A 110 32.81 35.23 -15.31
N ASP A 111 33.55 36.03 -16.06
CA ASP A 111 33.60 37.47 -15.87
C ASP A 111 32.33 38.14 -16.36
N VAL A 112 31.81 39.08 -15.58
CA VAL A 112 30.71 39.97 -15.98
C VAL A 112 31.29 41.38 -16.20
N THR A 113 31.12 41.89 -17.42
CA THR A 113 31.52 43.26 -17.78
C THR A 113 30.36 43.99 -18.46
N VAL A 114 30.39 45.31 -18.45
CA VAL A 114 29.46 46.16 -19.19
C VAL A 114 30.28 47.05 -20.14
N THR A 115 29.82 47.16 -21.38
CA THR A 115 30.44 48.01 -22.41
C THR A 115 29.44 49.07 -22.85
N ASN A 116 29.85 50.33 -22.77
CA ASN A 116 29.17 51.44 -23.42
C ASN A 116 29.78 51.68 -24.82
N PRO A 117 28.96 51.87 -25.85
CA PRO A 117 29.42 52.07 -27.22
C PRO A 117 30.08 53.44 -27.42
N ALA A 118 30.83 53.57 -28.53
CA ALA A 118 31.41 54.86 -28.98
C ALA A 118 30.27 55.85 -29.38
N PRO A 119 30.57 57.21 -29.38
CA PRO A 119 31.81 57.84 -29.07
C PRO A 119 32.12 57.88 -27.57
N GLY A 120 33.40 57.75 -27.20
CA GLY A 120 33.77 57.51 -25.80
C GLY A 120 33.40 56.10 -25.33
N GLY A 121 32.78 55.98 -24.19
CA GLY A 121 32.34 54.67 -23.65
C GLY A 121 33.53 53.86 -23.12
N GLY A 122 33.49 52.55 -23.41
CA GLY A 122 34.49 51.59 -22.95
C GLY A 122 33.89 50.49 -22.11
N THR A 123 34.72 49.57 -21.62
CA THR A 123 34.29 48.40 -20.85
C THR A 123 34.64 48.58 -19.37
N SER A 124 33.74 48.21 -18.50
CA SER A 124 33.94 48.21 -17.04
C SER A 124 35.04 47.24 -16.60
N LYS A 125 35.49 47.37 -15.36
CA LYS A 125 36.17 46.25 -14.68
C LYS A 125 35.23 45.06 -14.57
N ALA A 126 35.81 43.85 -14.64
CA ALA A 126 35.07 42.62 -14.46
C ALA A 126 34.68 42.40 -12.99
N ILE A 127 33.49 41.82 -12.79
CA ILE A 127 33.10 41.17 -11.53
C ILE A 127 32.86 39.69 -11.84
N ASN A 128 33.44 38.82 -11.02
CA ASN A 128 33.28 37.37 -11.20
C ASN A 128 31.89 36.92 -10.76
N PHE A 129 31.23 36.16 -11.59
CA PHE A 129 30.05 35.37 -11.24
C PHE A 129 30.52 33.96 -10.93
N THR A 130 30.01 33.34 -9.85
CA THR A 130 30.44 31.99 -9.46
C THR A 130 29.40 30.95 -9.90
N ILE A 131 29.80 30.00 -10.75
CA ILE A 131 29.03 28.82 -11.06
C ILE A 131 29.56 27.68 -10.18
N THR A 132 28.82 27.36 -9.12
CA THR A 132 29.19 26.32 -8.16
C THR A 132 28.81 24.94 -8.68
N SER A 133 29.46 23.89 -8.18
CA SER A 133 28.94 22.55 -8.28
C SER A 133 27.72 22.45 -7.36
N GLY A 134 26.57 22.68 -7.89
CA GLY A 134 25.35 22.15 -7.27
C GLY A 134 25.32 20.65 -7.55
N LEU A 135 26.25 19.90 -6.98
CA LEU A 135 26.32 18.46 -7.21
C LEU A 135 25.14 17.83 -6.49
N SER A 136 24.16 17.38 -7.25
CA SER A 136 23.28 16.32 -6.76
C SER A 136 24.17 15.16 -6.36
N SER A 137 24.11 14.71 -5.13
CA SER A 137 24.82 13.49 -4.72
C SER A 137 24.19 12.29 -5.43
N VAL A 138 24.97 11.24 -5.64
CA VAL A 138 24.43 9.95 -6.11
C VAL A 138 23.40 9.48 -5.08
N PRO A 139 22.18 9.10 -5.50
CA PRO A 139 21.16 8.62 -4.58
C PRO A 139 21.51 7.23 -4.06
N THR A 140 20.95 6.87 -2.91
CA THR A 140 21.06 5.53 -2.33
C THR A 140 19.67 5.04 -1.98
N ILE A 141 19.36 3.78 -2.28
CA ILE A 141 18.10 3.13 -1.94
C ILE A 141 18.35 1.94 -1.01
N ASN A 142 17.50 1.80 0.01
CA ASN A 142 17.59 0.77 1.03
C ASN A 142 16.55 -0.32 0.86
N TYR A 143 15.29 0.07 0.59
CA TYR A 143 14.20 -0.89 0.42
C TYR A 143 13.14 -0.39 -0.55
N LEU A 144 12.35 -1.33 -1.04
CA LEU A 144 11.21 -1.14 -1.94
C LEU A 144 9.95 -1.60 -1.22
N TYR A 145 8.86 -0.85 -1.40
CA TYR A 145 7.55 -1.25 -0.86
C TYR A 145 6.45 -1.09 -1.93
N PRO A 146 5.79 -2.19 -2.32
CA PRO A 146 6.15 -3.58 -2.01
C PRO A 146 7.52 -3.96 -2.60
N SER A 147 8.15 -5.04 -2.12
CA SER A 147 9.40 -5.56 -2.68
C SER A 147 9.21 -6.65 -3.73
N CYS A 148 7.99 -7.13 -3.88
CA CYS A 148 7.55 -8.06 -4.93
C CYS A 148 6.05 -7.93 -5.21
N VAL A 149 5.61 -8.54 -6.32
CA VAL A 149 4.19 -8.75 -6.66
C VAL A 149 4.03 -10.06 -7.43
N PRO A 150 2.82 -10.66 -7.48
CA PRO A 150 2.51 -11.73 -8.43
C PRO A 150 2.60 -11.24 -9.88
N ALA A 151 2.94 -12.15 -10.79
CA ALA A 151 2.87 -11.87 -12.23
C ALA A 151 1.41 -11.60 -12.65
N GLY A 152 1.21 -10.57 -13.48
CA GLY A 152 -0.13 -10.14 -13.90
C GLY A 152 -0.81 -9.17 -12.93
N GLU A 153 -0.11 -8.69 -11.89
CA GLU A 153 -0.59 -7.66 -10.97
C GLU A 153 -1.13 -6.44 -11.72
N GLN A 154 -2.16 -5.78 -11.16
CA GLN A 154 -2.64 -4.49 -11.64
C GLN A 154 -1.54 -3.43 -11.50
N SER A 155 -1.72 -2.26 -12.16
CA SER A 155 -0.80 -1.14 -11.96
C SER A 155 -0.82 -0.70 -10.49
N PHE A 156 0.35 -0.51 -9.90
CA PHE A 156 0.52 -0.17 -8.49
C PHE A 156 1.54 0.94 -8.28
N GLN A 157 1.54 1.49 -7.07
CA GLN A 157 2.53 2.45 -6.61
C GLN A 157 3.67 1.71 -5.93
N LEU A 158 4.89 1.93 -6.40
CA LEU A 158 6.12 1.45 -5.78
C LEU A 158 6.73 2.59 -4.97
N GLN A 159 6.78 2.43 -3.67
CA GLN A 159 7.54 3.33 -2.80
C GLN A 159 9.01 2.90 -2.79
N VAL A 160 9.90 3.85 -3.01
CA VAL A 160 11.35 3.64 -2.97
C VAL A 160 11.93 4.49 -1.86
N VAL A 161 12.54 3.85 -0.89
CA VAL A 161 13.05 4.51 0.32
C VAL A 161 14.56 4.36 0.41
N GLY A 162 15.22 5.45 0.74
CA GLY A 162 16.66 5.50 0.99
C GLY A 162 16.98 5.64 2.49
N PRO A 163 18.26 5.59 2.87
CA PRO A 163 18.69 5.77 4.25
C PRO A 163 18.29 7.15 4.80
N TYR A 164 17.87 7.22 6.04
CA TYR A 164 17.59 8.48 6.73
C TYR A 164 18.62 8.75 7.84
N PRO A 165 19.27 9.95 7.89
CA PRO A 165 19.38 10.91 6.79
C PRO A 165 20.36 10.41 5.72
N GLY A 166 20.14 10.71 4.43
CA GLY A 166 21.15 10.44 3.41
C GLY A 166 20.68 9.72 2.14
N SER A 167 19.38 9.65 1.88
CA SER A 167 18.86 9.11 0.59
C SER A 167 19.39 9.87 -0.63
N ASN A 168 19.72 11.16 -0.43
CA ASN A 168 20.17 12.10 -1.47
C ASN A 168 19.14 12.30 -2.61
N PHE A 169 17.85 11.98 -2.38
CA PHE A 169 16.83 12.28 -3.37
C PHE A 169 16.64 13.78 -3.52
N VAL A 170 16.48 14.24 -4.74
CA VAL A 170 16.36 15.66 -5.11
C VAL A 170 15.12 15.88 -5.98
N ALA A 171 14.69 17.12 -6.10
CA ALA A 171 13.66 17.46 -7.08
C ALA A 171 14.09 17.02 -8.48
N GLY A 172 13.28 16.17 -9.13
CA GLY A 172 13.61 15.55 -10.42
C GLY A 172 14.30 14.19 -10.32
N SER A 173 14.43 13.59 -9.11
CA SER A 173 14.79 12.18 -8.97
C SER A 173 13.75 11.29 -9.66
N VAL A 174 14.20 10.27 -10.40
CA VAL A 174 13.35 9.37 -11.17
C VAL A 174 13.67 7.93 -10.82
N VAL A 175 12.63 7.15 -10.53
CA VAL A 175 12.74 5.70 -10.36
C VAL A 175 12.84 5.04 -11.74
N ARG A 176 13.77 4.10 -11.88
CA ARG A 176 14.00 3.32 -13.08
C ARG A 176 13.72 1.85 -12.83
N TRP A 177 12.88 1.29 -13.68
CA TRP A 177 12.53 -0.13 -13.73
C TRP A 177 13.24 -0.79 -14.91
N ASN A 178 14.15 -1.70 -14.66
CA ASN A 178 15.02 -2.30 -15.69
C ASN A 178 15.70 -1.24 -16.58
N GLY A 179 16.12 -0.12 -15.97
CA GLY A 179 16.78 0.98 -16.65
C GLY A 179 15.85 1.99 -17.35
N SER A 180 14.53 1.75 -17.39
CA SER A 180 13.53 2.65 -18.00
C SER A 180 12.84 3.50 -16.95
N ASP A 181 12.72 4.80 -17.21
CA ASP A 181 12.12 5.77 -16.30
C ASP A 181 10.62 5.45 -16.05
N ARG A 182 10.17 5.64 -14.81
CA ARG A 182 8.76 5.54 -14.43
C ARG A 182 8.25 6.88 -13.92
N PRO A 183 6.94 7.20 -14.12
CA PRO A 183 6.34 8.38 -13.50
C PRO A 183 6.61 8.36 -12.00
N THR A 184 7.31 9.38 -11.50
CA THR A 184 7.82 9.42 -10.12
C THR A 184 7.41 10.72 -9.46
N THR A 185 6.95 10.65 -8.21
CA THR A 185 6.70 11.79 -7.33
C THR A 185 7.47 11.62 -6.02
N MET A 186 7.82 12.72 -5.38
CA MET A 186 8.44 12.69 -4.05
C MET A 186 7.32 12.70 -3.00
N ASP A 187 7.43 11.85 -2.00
CA ASP A 187 6.49 11.83 -0.88
C ASP A 187 6.82 12.88 0.20
N ALA A 188 5.96 12.98 1.23
CA ALA A 188 6.11 13.98 2.30
C ALA A 188 7.29 13.70 3.26
N ILE A 189 7.86 12.49 3.24
CA ILE A 189 8.94 12.04 4.15
C ILE A 189 10.25 11.75 3.42
N ASN A 190 10.42 12.35 2.21
CA ASN A 190 11.59 12.22 1.34
C ASN A 190 11.83 10.82 0.74
N GLY A 191 10.79 10.01 0.59
CA GLY A 191 10.75 8.85 -0.28
C GLY A 191 10.33 9.20 -1.71
N LEU A 192 10.33 8.22 -2.60
CA LEU A 192 9.84 8.36 -3.97
C LEU A 192 8.70 7.36 -4.21
N ILE A 193 7.67 7.80 -4.89
CA ILE A 193 6.54 6.97 -5.33
C ILE A 193 6.57 6.87 -6.85
N ALA A 194 6.73 5.66 -7.38
CA ALA A 194 6.73 5.39 -8.81
C ALA A 194 5.50 4.60 -9.23
N GLN A 195 4.92 4.93 -10.40
CA GLN A 195 3.83 4.16 -11.00
C GLN A 195 4.40 3.01 -11.82
N ILE A 196 4.11 1.78 -11.42
CA ILE A 196 4.47 0.55 -12.12
C ILE A 196 3.25 0.07 -12.90
N SER A 197 3.44 -0.22 -14.18
CA SER A 197 2.34 -0.63 -15.07
C SER A 197 2.14 -2.15 -15.06
N VAL A 198 0.95 -2.60 -15.46
CA VAL A 198 0.63 -4.03 -15.65
C VAL A 198 1.65 -4.72 -16.56
N SER A 199 2.12 -4.03 -17.61
CA SER A 199 3.12 -4.61 -18.54
C SER A 199 4.50 -4.82 -17.91
N ASP A 200 4.83 -4.09 -16.84
CA ASP A 200 6.11 -4.23 -16.13
C ASP A 200 6.19 -5.53 -15.33
N VAL A 201 5.05 -6.07 -14.94
CA VAL A 201 4.90 -7.26 -14.10
C VAL A 201 4.09 -8.37 -14.77
N ALA A 202 3.95 -8.33 -16.10
CA ALA A 202 3.15 -9.30 -16.85
C ALA A 202 3.67 -10.74 -16.78
N ALA A 203 4.96 -10.94 -16.53
CA ALA A 203 5.60 -12.25 -16.42
C ALA A 203 6.50 -12.33 -15.19
N ALA A 204 6.56 -13.50 -14.58
CA ALA A 204 7.43 -13.78 -13.46
C ALA A 204 8.91 -13.56 -13.79
N GLY A 205 9.66 -13.04 -12.84
CA GLY A 205 11.08 -12.71 -13.00
C GLY A 205 11.59 -11.78 -11.91
N THR A 206 12.68 -11.09 -12.21
CA THR A 206 13.25 -10.08 -11.32
C THR A 206 13.50 -8.80 -12.09
N ALA A 207 12.99 -7.68 -11.60
CA ALA A 207 13.29 -6.37 -12.13
C ALA A 207 14.39 -5.68 -11.30
N ALA A 208 15.27 -4.95 -11.97
CA ALA A 208 16.27 -4.12 -11.31
C ALA A 208 15.68 -2.71 -11.11
N VAL A 209 15.53 -2.29 -9.85
CA VAL A 209 15.06 -0.94 -9.49
C VAL A 209 16.23 -0.07 -9.08
N THR A 210 16.34 1.10 -9.69
CA THR A 210 17.32 2.14 -9.36
C THR A 210 16.65 3.49 -9.31
N VAL A 211 17.30 4.47 -8.66
CA VAL A 211 16.90 5.87 -8.71
C VAL A 211 17.98 6.66 -9.45
N PHE A 212 17.57 7.57 -10.31
CA PHE A 212 18.45 8.46 -11.02
C PHE A 212 18.23 9.90 -10.57
N ASN A 213 19.29 10.56 -10.12
CA ASN A 213 19.31 12.00 -9.88
C ASN A 213 19.83 12.73 -11.12
N PRO A 214 19.15 13.80 -11.57
CA PRO A 214 19.62 14.60 -12.69
C PRO A 214 20.93 15.31 -12.37
N GLY A 215 21.69 15.65 -13.43
CA GLY A 215 22.92 16.46 -13.30
C GLY A 215 22.65 17.92 -12.94
N PRO A 216 23.70 18.66 -12.53
CA PRO A 216 25.11 18.26 -12.50
C PRO A 216 25.44 17.42 -11.25
N GLY A 217 26.39 16.51 -11.37
CA GLY A 217 26.61 15.47 -10.37
C GLY A 217 25.58 14.38 -10.53
N GLY A 218 24.89 13.96 -9.48
CA GLY A 218 23.84 12.96 -9.54
C GLY A 218 24.31 11.60 -10.05
N GLY A 219 23.46 10.92 -10.79
CA GLY A 219 23.73 9.57 -11.31
C GLY A 219 22.74 8.54 -10.79
N SER A 220 23.01 7.27 -11.08
CA SER A 220 22.16 6.17 -10.65
C SER A 220 22.57 5.64 -9.27
N SER A 221 21.58 5.28 -8.45
CA SER A 221 21.76 4.61 -7.17
C SER A 221 22.35 3.20 -7.32
N ASN A 222 22.60 2.54 -6.18
CA ASN A 222 22.63 1.07 -6.12
C ASN A 222 21.33 0.50 -6.69
N SER A 223 21.36 -0.74 -7.15
CA SER A 223 20.20 -1.47 -7.64
C SER A 223 19.63 -2.37 -6.54
N LEU A 224 18.31 -2.38 -6.38
CA LEU A 224 17.60 -3.39 -5.59
C LEU A 224 16.80 -4.31 -6.53
N PRO A 225 16.81 -5.62 -6.26
CA PRO A 225 15.97 -6.55 -7.00
C PRO A 225 14.52 -6.43 -6.54
N PHE A 226 13.60 -6.40 -7.49
CA PHE A 226 12.17 -6.51 -7.26
C PHE A 226 11.69 -7.85 -7.82
N ALA A 227 11.09 -8.70 -6.99
CA ALA A 227 10.66 -10.02 -7.43
C ALA A 227 9.25 -9.96 -8.05
N ILE A 228 9.05 -10.57 -9.22
CA ILE A 228 7.76 -10.82 -9.84
C ILE A 228 7.55 -12.34 -9.76
N THR A 229 6.63 -12.78 -8.88
CA THR A 229 6.46 -14.19 -8.51
C THR A 229 5.44 -14.89 -9.41
N THR A 230 5.50 -16.21 -9.48
CA THR A 230 4.54 -17.03 -10.27
C THR A 230 3.20 -17.24 -9.56
N GLY A 231 3.04 -16.77 -8.31
CA GLY A 231 1.82 -16.96 -7.52
C GLY A 231 1.83 -16.17 -6.23
N THR A 232 0.84 -16.44 -5.38
CA THR A 232 0.73 -15.83 -4.05
C THR A 232 1.94 -16.15 -3.19
N VAL A 233 2.52 -15.14 -2.55
CA VAL A 233 3.67 -15.32 -1.65
C VAL A 233 3.18 -15.41 -0.22
N GLY A 234 3.54 -16.49 0.49
CA GLY A 234 3.14 -16.73 1.86
C GLY A 234 1.63 -16.70 2.11
N PRO A 235 0.81 -17.46 1.34
CA PRO A 235 -0.64 -17.48 1.55
C PRO A 235 -0.97 -18.00 2.95
N GLN A 236 -1.76 -17.22 3.71
CA GLN A 236 -2.12 -17.52 5.09
C GLN A 236 -3.54 -18.03 5.22
N SER A 237 -4.49 -17.40 4.55
CA SER A 237 -5.90 -17.70 4.69
C SER A 237 -6.61 -17.73 3.34
N ILE A 238 -7.63 -18.58 3.21
CA ILE A 238 -8.47 -18.66 2.02
C ILE A 238 -9.94 -18.68 2.41
N ALA A 239 -10.73 -17.86 1.74
CA ALA A 239 -12.19 -17.87 1.84
C ALA A 239 -12.81 -18.05 0.45
N VAL A 240 -13.88 -18.87 0.39
CA VAL A 240 -14.68 -19.04 -0.82
C VAL A 240 -15.96 -18.21 -0.68
N ASP A 241 -16.34 -17.50 -1.74
CA ASP A 241 -17.59 -16.74 -1.73
C ASP A 241 -18.82 -17.65 -1.58
N PRO A 242 -19.93 -17.19 -1.00
CA PRO A 242 -21.10 -18.01 -0.76
C PRO A 242 -21.74 -18.60 -2.03
N ALA A 243 -21.51 -17.99 -3.20
CA ALA A 243 -21.98 -18.50 -4.49
C ALA A 243 -21.03 -19.55 -5.09
N GLY A 244 -19.85 -19.77 -4.50
CA GLY A 244 -18.83 -20.71 -4.97
C GLY A 244 -18.18 -20.32 -6.31
N LYS A 245 -18.18 -19.03 -6.67
CA LYS A 245 -17.62 -18.55 -7.92
C LYS A 245 -16.19 -18.05 -7.78
N PHE A 246 -15.86 -17.54 -6.61
CA PHE A 246 -14.59 -16.87 -6.33
C PHE A 246 -13.96 -17.39 -5.04
N ALA A 247 -12.64 -17.39 -5.02
CA ALA A 247 -11.86 -17.60 -3.80
C ALA A 247 -10.93 -16.39 -3.59
N TYR A 248 -10.75 -16.02 -2.33
CA TYR A 248 -9.88 -14.92 -1.92
C TYR A 248 -8.81 -15.47 -1.00
N VAL A 249 -7.57 -15.14 -1.29
CA VAL A 249 -6.40 -15.61 -0.55
C VAL A 249 -5.68 -14.41 0.05
N ALA A 250 -5.64 -14.34 1.36
CA ALA A 250 -4.81 -13.41 2.10
C ALA A 250 -3.38 -13.95 2.15
N SER A 251 -2.40 -13.12 1.86
CA SER A 251 -1.00 -13.54 1.77
C SER A 251 -0.10 -12.52 2.45
N PHE A 252 0.90 -13.00 3.19
CA PHE A 252 2.01 -12.14 3.60
C PHE A 252 2.70 -11.59 2.36
N GLY A 253 3.28 -10.40 2.48
CA GLY A 253 4.14 -9.88 1.44
C GLY A 253 5.43 -10.69 1.30
N CYS A 254 6.20 -10.37 0.29
CA CYS A 254 7.50 -11.00 0.06
C CYS A 254 8.50 -10.62 1.16
N ASN A 255 9.08 -11.62 1.81
CA ASN A 255 10.18 -11.47 2.76
C ASN A 255 9.89 -10.66 4.05
N GLY A 256 8.64 -10.62 4.53
CA GLY A 256 8.32 -10.09 5.86
C GLY A 256 8.41 -8.56 6.03
N ASN A 257 8.73 -7.81 4.97
CA ASN A 257 8.87 -6.35 5.02
C ASN A 257 8.18 -5.63 3.84
N SER A 258 7.28 -6.28 3.15
CA SER A 258 6.56 -5.67 2.04
C SER A 258 5.10 -6.06 2.09
N GLY A 259 4.23 -5.09 2.02
CA GLY A 259 2.78 -5.19 2.20
C GLY A 259 2.13 -6.48 1.75
N GLY A 260 1.20 -6.96 2.54
CA GLY A 260 0.41 -8.14 2.23
C GLY A 260 -0.50 -7.92 1.01
N TYR A 261 -1.07 -9.02 0.52
CA TYR A 261 -1.97 -9.00 -0.64
C TYR A 261 -3.22 -9.82 -0.38
N VAL A 262 -4.28 -9.45 -1.10
CA VAL A 262 -5.45 -10.31 -1.27
C VAL A 262 -5.58 -10.67 -2.74
N SER A 263 -5.34 -11.94 -3.07
CA SER A 263 -5.49 -12.46 -4.43
C SER A 263 -6.87 -13.04 -4.63
N MET A 264 -7.54 -12.66 -5.70
CA MET A 264 -8.83 -13.21 -6.13
C MET A 264 -8.62 -14.25 -7.22
N TYR A 265 -9.30 -15.38 -7.06
CA TYR A 265 -9.34 -16.47 -8.03
C TYR A 265 -10.75 -16.72 -8.50
N THR A 266 -10.93 -17.02 -9.78
CA THR A 266 -12.15 -17.62 -10.29
C THR A 266 -12.12 -19.13 -10.09
N ILE A 267 -13.25 -19.71 -9.70
CA ILE A 267 -13.41 -21.16 -9.50
C ILE A 267 -14.10 -21.75 -10.72
N ASN A 268 -13.50 -22.76 -11.33
CA ASN A 268 -14.18 -23.53 -12.37
C ASN A 268 -15.25 -24.42 -11.71
N PRO A 269 -16.55 -24.27 -12.01
CA PRO A 269 -17.62 -24.96 -11.27
C PRO A 269 -17.66 -26.48 -11.52
N THR A 270 -16.99 -26.94 -12.57
CA THR A 270 -16.96 -28.39 -12.93
C THR A 270 -15.73 -29.08 -12.35
N SER A 271 -14.56 -28.45 -12.46
CA SER A 271 -13.30 -29.07 -12.05
C SER A 271 -12.80 -28.61 -10.68
N GLY A 272 -13.32 -27.50 -10.13
CA GLY A 272 -12.81 -26.88 -8.91
C GLY A 272 -11.48 -26.13 -9.09
N ALA A 273 -10.94 -26.09 -10.31
CA ALA A 273 -9.66 -25.44 -10.58
C ALA A 273 -9.74 -23.93 -10.35
N LEU A 274 -8.71 -23.38 -9.68
CA LEU A 274 -8.54 -21.95 -9.46
C LEU A 274 -7.77 -21.32 -10.64
N SER A 275 -8.24 -20.16 -11.08
CA SER A 275 -7.53 -19.31 -12.02
C SER A 275 -7.39 -17.92 -11.42
N ILE A 276 -6.17 -17.39 -11.35
CA ILE A 276 -5.93 -16.05 -10.79
C ILE A 276 -6.65 -15.00 -11.63
N GLY A 277 -7.35 -14.09 -10.98
CA GLY A 277 -8.07 -13.00 -11.62
C GLY A 277 -7.42 -11.65 -11.36
N SER A 278 -7.37 -11.23 -10.13
CA SER A 278 -6.77 -9.94 -9.73
C SER A 278 -6.18 -10.05 -8.32
N THR A 279 -5.23 -9.18 -8.03
CA THR A 279 -4.62 -9.05 -6.70
C THR A 279 -4.73 -7.59 -6.28
N VAL A 280 -4.99 -7.34 -5.01
CA VAL A 280 -5.02 -6.00 -4.42
C VAL A 280 -4.07 -5.95 -3.23
N PRO A 281 -3.26 -4.89 -3.09
CA PRO A 281 -2.42 -4.73 -1.90
C PRO A 281 -3.30 -4.44 -0.68
N SER A 282 -2.89 -4.95 0.47
CA SER A 282 -3.52 -4.63 1.76
C SER A 282 -3.04 -3.30 2.33
N ASN A 283 -1.89 -2.80 1.86
CA ASN A 283 -1.15 -1.66 2.40
C ASN A 283 -0.63 -1.87 3.85
N ASP A 284 -0.79 -3.06 4.40
CA ASP A 284 -0.27 -3.48 5.70
C ASP A 284 0.73 -4.63 5.51
N GLU A 285 1.71 -4.77 6.40
CA GLU A 285 2.83 -5.70 6.18
C GLU A 285 2.44 -7.17 6.30
N PHE A 286 1.56 -7.52 7.24
CA PHE A 286 1.17 -8.91 7.51
C PHE A 286 -0.34 -9.09 7.36
N THR A 287 -0.75 -9.75 6.30
CA THR A 287 -2.16 -10.06 6.02
C THR A 287 -2.46 -11.50 6.44
N ASP A 288 -3.18 -11.68 7.55
CA ASP A 288 -3.33 -12.96 8.23
C ASP A 288 -4.57 -13.74 7.81
N SER A 289 -5.74 -13.09 7.78
CA SER A 289 -7.00 -13.77 7.54
C SER A 289 -7.86 -13.01 6.53
N VAL A 290 -8.67 -13.73 5.78
CA VAL A 290 -9.72 -13.19 4.90
C VAL A 290 -11.03 -13.91 5.17
N THR A 291 -12.12 -13.17 5.27
CA THR A 291 -13.49 -13.71 5.30
C THR A 291 -14.38 -12.95 4.31
N VAL A 292 -15.38 -13.64 3.79
CA VAL A 292 -16.40 -13.06 2.89
C VAL A 292 -17.71 -12.98 3.65
N ASP A 293 -18.43 -11.87 3.53
CA ASP A 293 -19.74 -11.74 4.15
C ASP A 293 -20.75 -12.77 3.58
N PRO A 294 -21.78 -13.14 4.32
CA PRO A 294 -22.74 -14.19 3.91
C PRO A 294 -23.47 -13.91 2.59
N PHE A 295 -23.42 -12.67 2.10
CA PHE A 295 -24.09 -12.24 0.86
C PHE A 295 -23.13 -12.10 -0.32
N GLY A 296 -21.83 -12.32 -0.12
CA GLY A 296 -20.80 -12.18 -1.16
C GLY A 296 -20.60 -10.75 -1.66
N LYS A 297 -20.89 -9.74 -0.82
CA LYS A 297 -20.75 -8.32 -1.17
C LYS A 297 -19.46 -7.71 -0.69
N PHE A 298 -18.95 -8.18 0.43
CA PHE A 298 -17.79 -7.62 1.12
C PHE A 298 -16.80 -8.70 1.51
N ALA A 299 -15.52 -8.35 1.48
CA ALA A 299 -14.47 -9.15 2.10
C ALA A 299 -13.82 -8.32 3.20
N TYR A 300 -13.53 -8.98 4.32
CA TYR A 300 -12.83 -8.42 5.47
C TYR A 300 -11.51 -9.15 5.64
N VAL A 301 -10.46 -8.39 5.85
CA VAL A 301 -9.09 -8.89 5.87
C VAL A 301 -8.40 -8.34 7.10
N THR A 302 -7.81 -9.21 7.91
CA THR A 302 -7.01 -8.79 9.06
C THR A 302 -5.54 -8.64 8.68
N SER A 303 -4.92 -7.69 9.33
CA SER A 303 -3.48 -7.48 9.33
C SER A 303 -3.00 -7.35 10.76
N SER A 304 -1.88 -8.02 11.06
CA SER A 304 -1.30 -7.96 12.41
C SER A 304 -0.38 -6.74 12.63
N GLY A 305 -0.12 -5.92 11.62
CA GLY A 305 0.79 -4.77 11.74
C GLY A 305 2.26 -5.16 11.96
N ASP A 306 3.19 -4.20 11.98
CA ASP A 306 4.60 -4.43 12.27
C ASP A 306 4.94 -4.11 13.73
N VAL A 307 5.44 -5.11 14.45
CA VAL A 307 5.93 -4.97 15.82
C VAL A 307 7.18 -4.08 15.96
N TRP A 308 7.90 -3.85 14.86
CA TRP A 308 9.15 -3.08 14.87
C TRP A 308 8.94 -1.60 14.63
N ASP A 309 7.86 -1.19 13.94
CA ASP A 309 7.55 0.21 13.60
C ASP A 309 6.34 0.78 14.37
N ILE A 310 5.77 0.05 15.34
CA ILE A 310 4.60 0.48 16.13
C ILE A 310 3.36 0.68 15.24
N ASP A 311 3.25 -0.08 14.16
CA ASP A 311 2.06 -0.08 13.32
C ASP A 311 1.00 -1.01 13.94
N PHE A 312 -0.21 -0.46 14.11
CA PHE A 312 -1.34 -1.17 14.70
C PHE A 312 -1.94 -2.12 13.66
N GLY A 313 -2.32 -3.31 14.10
CA GLY A 313 -3.11 -4.21 13.27
C GLY A 313 -4.40 -3.54 12.77
N SER A 314 -4.89 -3.99 11.64
CA SER A 314 -6.09 -3.42 11.01
C SER A 314 -7.08 -4.49 10.57
N VAL A 315 -8.36 -4.09 10.42
CA VAL A 315 -9.36 -4.85 9.68
C VAL A 315 -9.72 -4.04 8.43
N LEU A 316 -9.25 -4.50 7.29
CA LEU A 316 -9.48 -3.88 5.99
C LEU A 316 -10.82 -4.35 5.41
N THR A 317 -11.51 -3.46 4.71
CA THR A 317 -12.79 -3.77 4.06
C THR A 317 -12.67 -3.58 2.55
N TYR A 318 -13.17 -4.56 1.80
CA TYR A 318 -13.25 -4.53 0.35
C TYR A 318 -14.67 -4.77 -0.11
N THR A 319 -15.09 -4.05 -1.15
CA THR A 319 -16.30 -4.41 -1.91
C THR A 319 -15.96 -5.46 -2.94
N ILE A 320 -16.85 -6.42 -3.15
CA ILE A 320 -16.73 -7.48 -4.14
C ILE A 320 -17.59 -7.14 -5.34
N ASN A 321 -17.01 -7.12 -6.54
CA ASN A 321 -17.79 -7.03 -7.77
C ASN A 321 -18.52 -8.36 -8.01
N PRO A 322 -19.87 -8.43 -8.05
CA PRO A 322 -20.60 -9.68 -8.11
C PRO A 322 -20.45 -10.45 -9.43
N THR A 323 -19.94 -9.79 -10.47
CA THR A 323 -19.75 -10.40 -11.80
C THR A 323 -18.32 -10.90 -11.99
N THR A 324 -17.34 -10.13 -11.55
CA THR A 324 -15.92 -10.40 -11.81
C THR A 324 -15.19 -10.95 -10.60
N GLY A 325 -15.74 -10.81 -9.39
CA GLY A 325 -15.08 -11.12 -8.13
C GLY A 325 -14.03 -10.09 -7.69
N ALA A 326 -13.75 -9.10 -8.52
CA ALA A 326 -12.69 -8.12 -8.26
C ALA A 326 -12.96 -7.35 -6.96
N LEU A 327 -11.92 -7.20 -6.14
CA LEU A 327 -11.94 -6.45 -4.91
C LEU A 327 -11.66 -4.97 -5.18
N THR A 328 -12.37 -4.09 -4.47
CA THR A 328 -12.08 -2.65 -4.43
C THR A 328 -11.97 -2.25 -2.97
N SER A 329 -10.82 -1.72 -2.56
CA SER A 329 -10.63 -1.19 -1.20
C SER A 329 -11.62 -0.06 -0.93
N THR A 330 -12.29 -0.13 0.21
CA THR A 330 -13.10 0.99 0.71
C THR A 330 -12.20 1.88 1.58
N THR A 331 -12.34 3.19 1.45
CA THR A 331 -11.62 4.13 2.31
C THR A 331 -12.09 3.95 3.76
N GLY A 332 -11.24 3.40 4.62
CA GLY A 332 -11.51 3.26 6.05
C GLY A 332 -11.33 1.85 6.58
N GLY A 333 -10.12 1.27 6.45
CA GLY A 333 -9.70 0.20 7.36
C GLY A 333 -9.77 0.71 8.79
N ILE A 334 -10.22 -0.11 9.74
CA ILE A 334 -10.18 0.23 11.16
C ILE A 334 -8.81 -0.20 11.69
N THR A 335 -7.99 0.76 12.07
CA THR A 335 -6.79 0.49 12.89
C THR A 335 -7.23 0.26 14.34
N GLY A 336 -6.83 -0.88 14.91
CA GLY A 336 -7.21 -1.25 16.27
C GLY A 336 -6.42 -0.48 17.31
N THR A 337 -7.14 0.17 18.23
CA THR A 337 -6.57 0.59 19.50
C THR A 337 -7.15 -0.29 20.59
N GLY A 338 -6.35 -1.21 21.12
CA GLY A 338 -6.75 -2.15 22.14
C GLY A 338 -7.19 -1.53 23.47
N ILE A 339 -7.61 -2.38 24.40
CA ILE A 339 -7.92 -1.97 25.77
C ILE A 339 -6.72 -1.20 26.34
N ASN A 340 -6.93 0.06 26.75
CA ASN A 340 -5.91 0.99 27.25
C ASN A 340 -4.93 1.56 26.20
N GLY A 341 -5.26 1.55 24.89
CA GLY A 341 -4.40 2.11 23.85
C GLY A 341 -3.16 1.25 23.52
N THR A 342 -3.22 -0.04 23.83
CA THR A 342 -2.20 -1.01 23.39
C THR A 342 -2.40 -1.34 21.91
N PRO A 343 -1.33 -1.63 21.12
CA PRO A 343 -1.45 -2.13 19.77
C PRO A 343 -2.30 -3.41 19.71
N GLU A 344 -3.25 -3.48 18.78
CA GLU A 344 -3.99 -4.71 18.47
C GLU A 344 -3.32 -5.41 17.29
N PHE A 345 -3.27 -6.75 17.34
CA PHE A 345 -2.75 -7.62 16.31
C PHE A 345 -3.83 -8.64 15.95
N PHE A 346 -4.57 -8.34 14.89
CA PHE A 346 -5.73 -9.14 14.50
C PHE A 346 -5.32 -10.39 13.72
N ASN A 347 -5.48 -11.55 14.32
CA ASN A 347 -5.18 -12.84 13.69
C ASN A 347 -6.31 -13.35 12.79
N SER A 348 -7.56 -13.05 13.15
CA SER A 348 -8.74 -13.61 12.45
C SER A 348 -9.95 -12.68 12.55
N VAL A 349 -10.81 -12.70 11.53
CA VAL A 349 -12.10 -12.02 11.52
C VAL A 349 -13.21 -12.95 11.05
N ALA A 350 -14.36 -12.93 11.74
CA ALA A 350 -15.57 -13.63 11.36
C ALA A 350 -16.74 -12.65 11.21
N VAL A 351 -17.62 -12.92 10.25
CA VAL A 351 -18.87 -12.20 10.04
C VAL A 351 -20.03 -13.08 10.51
N ASP A 352 -20.98 -12.48 11.21
CA ASP A 352 -22.18 -13.21 11.64
C ASP A 352 -23.06 -13.60 10.45
N PRO A 353 -23.88 -14.68 10.55
CA PRO A 353 -24.71 -15.14 9.45
C PRO A 353 -25.74 -14.12 8.94
N SER A 354 -26.07 -13.09 9.73
CA SER A 354 -26.96 -12.01 9.30
C SER A 354 -26.25 -10.92 8.48
N GLY A 355 -24.91 -10.93 8.45
CA GLY A 355 -24.09 -9.92 7.80
C GLY A 355 -24.16 -8.54 8.46
N LYS A 356 -24.57 -8.47 9.72
CA LYS A 356 -24.68 -7.19 10.46
C LYS A 356 -23.52 -6.91 11.37
N PHE A 357 -22.80 -7.95 11.80
CA PHE A 357 -21.76 -7.87 12.80
C PHE A 357 -20.50 -8.59 12.35
N ALA A 358 -19.35 -8.07 12.77
CA ALA A 358 -18.07 -8.72 12.62
C ALA A 358 -17.33 -8.76 13.96
N TYR A 359 -16.51 -9.80 14.12
CA TYR A 359 -15.72 -10.06 15.31
C TYR A 359 -14.29 -10.36 14.90
N ALA A 360 -13.32 -9.70 15.54
CA ALA A 360 -11.91 -9.92 15.25
C ALA A 360 -11.19 -10.37 16.53
N ALA A 361 -10.42 -11.46 16.41
CA ALA A 361 -9.59 -11.97 17.49
C ALA A 361 -8.26 -11.21 17.51
N ASP A 362 -7.93 -10.61 18.69
CA ASP A 362 -6.69 -9.89 18.92
C ASP A 362 -5.75 -10.74 19.76
N GLY A 363 -4.78 -11.39 19.12
CA GLY A 363 -3.85 -12.34 19.73
C GLY A 363 -2.63 -11.73 20.40
N GLY A 364 -2.42 -10.44 20.26
CA GLY A 364 -1.15 -9.81 20.67
C GLY A 364 0.02 -10.18 19.75
N ALA A 365 1.13 -9.42 19.85
CA ALA A 365 2.31 -9.59 19.01
C ALA A 365 2.95 -10.97 19.14
N PHE A 366 3.34 -11.56 17.99
CA PHE A 366 4.20 -12.75 17.95
C PHE A 366 5.69 -12.31 17.97
N PRO A 367 6.59 -12.90 18.80
CA PRO A 367 6.37 -14.07 19.65
C PRO A 367 5.68 -13.74 20.96
N ALA A 368 4.75 -14.61 21.34
CA ALA A 368 3.97 -14.51 22.57
C ALA A 368 4.84 -14.16 23.77
N GLY A 369 4.61 -12.98 24.39
CA GLY A 369 5.21 -12.58 25.64
C GLY A 369 6.14 -11.36 25.62
N THR A 370 6.41 -10.71 24.50
CA THR A 370 7.32 -9.54 24.45
C THR A 370 6.61 -8.19 24.44
N PHE A 371 5.38 -8.13 23.94
CA PHE A 371 4.53 -6.93 24.04
C PHE A 371 3.13 -7.38 24.45
N GLY A 372 2.59 -6.87 25.56
CA GLY A 372 1.28 -7.23 26.07
C GLY A 372 0.15 -6.72 25.16
N GLY A 373 -0.13 -7.43 24.06
CA GLY A 373 -1.36 -7.23 23.28
C GLY A 373 -2.59 -7.52 24.14
N SER A 374 -3.70 -6.87 23.84
CA SER A 374 -4.94 -7.07 24.57
C SER A 374 -5.54 -8.40 24.15
N SER A 375 -5.42 -9.44 24.95
CA SER A 375 -6.12 -10.72 24.72
C SER A 375 -7.64 -10.48 24.71
N SER A 376 -8.19 -10.07 23.57
CA SER A 376 -9.56 -9.60 23.41
C SER A 376 -10.20 -10.02 22.10
N VAL A 377 -11.51 -9.81 22.01
CA VAL A 377 -12.26 -9.87 20.77
C VAL A 377 -12.88 -8.50 20.52
N SER A 378 -12.52 -7.88 19.43
CA SER A 378 -13.10 -6.63 18.95
C SER A 378 -14.41 -6.88 18.23
N MET A 379 -15.40 -6.01 18.47
CA MET A 379 -16.77 -6.15 17.97
C MET A 379 -17.14 -4.97 17.08
N TYR A 380 -17.79 -5.25 15.95
CA TYR A 380 -18.15 -4.23 14.95
C TYR A 380 -19.57 -4.42 14.43
N THR A 381 -20.23 -3.31 14.13
CA THR A 381 -21.39 -3.31 13.23
C THR A 381 -20.93 -3.11 11.79
N ILE A 382 -21.63 -3.74 10.85
CA ILE A 382 -21.38 -3.65 9.41
C ILE A 382 -22.43 -2.75 8.76
N ASN A 383 -21.98 -1.74 8.02
CA ASN A 383 -22.86 -0.97 7.16
C ASN A 383 -23.27 -1.79 5.94
N ALA A 384 -24.53 -2.17 5.83
CA ALA A 384 -25.04 -3.06 4.78
C ALA A 384 -24.88 -2.53 3.34
N THR A 385 -24.61 -1.23 3.15
CA THR A 385 -24.44 -0.60 1.84
C THR A 385 -22.97 -0.48 1.45
N THR A 386 -22.12 -0.12 2.40
CA THR A 386 -20.70 0.19 2.14
C THR A 386 -19.73 -0.88 2.64
N GLY A 387 -20.20 -1.82 3.49
CA GLY A 387 -19.34 -2.77 4.19
C GLY A 387 -18.55 -2.18 5.35
N ALA A 388 -18.58 -0.85 5.53
CA ALA A 388 -17.77 -0.17 6.53
C ALA A 388 -18.08 -0.69 7.94
N LEU A 389 -17.00 -0.96 8.70
CA LEU A 389 -17.08 -1.40 10.10
C LEU A 389 -17.18 -0.18 11.02
N THR A 390 -17.95 -0.32 12.09
CA THR A 390 -18.01 0.64 13.19
C THR A 390 -17.84 -0.12 14.50
N SER A 391 -16.80 0.21 15.26
CA SER A 391 -16.53 -0.44 16.55
C SER A 391 -17.69 -0.21 17.52
N ILE A 392 -18.12 -1.29 18.18
CA ILE A 392 -19.08 -1.27 19.29
C ILE A 392 -18.44 -1.69 20.61
N GLY A 393 -17.11 -1.86 20.62
CA GLY A 393 -16.34 -2.20 21.79
C GLY A 393 -15.53 -3.47 21.63
N MET A 394 -14.98 -3.96 22.74
CA MET A 394 -14.22 -5.20 22.81
C MET A 394 -14.52 -5.94 24.11
N ILE A 395 -14.26 -7.23 24.13
CA ILE A 395 -14.43 -8.09 25.30
C ILE A 395 -13.18 -8.92 25.55
N ALA A 396 -12.81 -9.14 26.80
CA ALA A 396 -11.65 -9.96 27.16
C ALA A 396 -11.85 -11.41 26.70
N ALA A 397 -10.77 -12.04 26.23
CA ALA A 397 -10.65 -13.46 25.91
C ALA A 397 -9.60 -14.14 26.81
N GLY A 398 -9.21 -15.37 26.49
CA GLY A 398 -8.02 -15.99 27.06
C GLY A 398 -6.73 -15.40 26.45
N THR A 399 -5.57 -15.89 26.87
CA THR A 399 -4.28 -15.38 26.37
C THR A 399 -4.06 -15.83 24.92
N SER A 400 -3.66 -14.87 24.06
CA SER A 400 -3.38 -15.07 22.64
C SER A 400 -4.55 -15.75 21.91
N PRO A 401 -5.72 -15.10 21.76
CA PRO A 401 -6.78 -15.59 20.91
C PRO A 401 -6.31 -15.60 19.45
N ASP A 402 -6.49 -16.75 18.77
CA ASP A 402 -5.92 -16.97 17.44
C ASP A 402 -6.98 -16.92 16.34
N SER A 403 -8.20 -17.36 16.65
CA SER A 403 -9.32 -17.42 15.70
C SER A 403 -10.63 -17.03 16.37
N VAL A 404 -11.63 -16.73 15.56
CA VAL A 404 -13.02 -16.56 16.03
C VAL A 404 -13.97 -17.21 15.04
N ALA A 405 -14.96 -17.96 15.54
CA ALA A 405 -16.06 -18.48 14.74
C ALA A 405 -17.41 -18.11 15.37
N VAL A 406 -18.34 -17.72 14.51
CA VAL A 406 -19.75 -17.52 14.87
C VAL A 406 -20.53 -18.78 14.50
N ASP A 407 -21.42 -19.23 15.38
CA ASP A 407 -22.27 -20.37 15.09
C ASP A 407 -23.27 -20.06 13.96
N PRO A 408 -23.78 -21.10 13.23
CA PRO A 408 -24.68 -20.86 12.11
C PRO A 408 -26.02 -20.18 12.47
N SER A 409 -26.41 -20.17 13.75
CA SER A 409 -27.59 -19.43 14.21
C SER A 409 -27.33 -17.94 14.49
N GLY A 410 -26.07 -17.51 14.53
CA GLY A 410 -25.66 -16.16 14.87
C GLY A 410 -25.86 -15.79 16.35
N LYS A 411 -25.98 -16.79 17.23
CA LYS A 411 -26.21 -16.56 18.67
C LYS A 411 -25.00 -16.70 19.54
N PHE A 412 -23.97 -17.41 19.06
CA PHE A 412 -22.80 -17.76 19.84
C PHE A 412 -21.50 -17.50 19.07
N ALA A 413 -20.46 -17.17 19.79
CA ALA A 413 -19.11 -17.08 19.24
C ALA A 413 -18.13 -17.88 20.10
N TYR A 414 -17.14 -18.49 19.43
CA TYR A 414 -16.12 -19.34 20.03
C TYR A 414 -14.76 -18.87 19.60
N VAL A 415 -13.83 -18.76 20.58
CA VAL A 415 -12.51 -18.20 20.38
C VAL A 415 -11.47 -19.12 21.01
N PRO A 416 -10.70 -19.87 20.23
CA PRO A 416 -9.57 -20.63 20.74
C PRO A 416 -8.45 -19.66 21.16
N ASN A 417 -7.88 -19.90 22.34
CA ASN A 417 -6.84 -19.08 22.93
C ASN A 417 -5.54 -19.89 23.00
N PHE A 418 -4.63 -19.61 22.07
CA PHE A 418 -3.37 -20.32 21.90
C PHE A 418 -2.54 -20.39 23.18
N GLY A 419 -2.41 -19.25 23.89
CA GLY A 419 -1.57 -19.15 25.08
C GLY A 419 -2.17 -19.75 26.34
N SER A 420 -3.50 -19.72 26.47
CA SER A 420 -4.18 -20.24 27.68
C SER A 420 -4.76 -21.65 27.53
N ASN A 421 -4.59 -22.31 26.38
CA ASN A 421 -5.01 -23.70 26.15
C ASN A 421 -6.51 -23.93 26.42
N ASN A 422 -7.35 -22.99 26.03
CA ASN A 422 -8.79 -23.08 26.22
C ASN A 422 -9.56 -22.40 25.07
N VAL A 423 -10.88 -22.55 25.07
CA VAL A 423 -11.80 -21.85 24.17
C VAL A 423 -12.68 -20.93 24.97
N SER A 424 -12.68 -19.64 24.68
CA SER A 424 -13.64 -18.68 25.21
C SER A 424 -14.96 -18.78 24.48
N MET A 425 -16.07 -18.68 25.22
CA MET A 425 -17.43 -18.84 24.72
C MET A 425 -18.25 -17.59 25.01
N TYR A 426 -19.02 -17.13 24.03
CA TYR A 426 -19.83 -15.91 24.15
C TYR A 426 -21.22 -16.10 23.58
N THR A 427 -22.21 -15.42 24.18
CA THR A 427 -23.48 -15.14 23.52
C THR A 427 -23.37 -13.85 22.71
N ILE A 428 -24.14 -13.77 21.60
CA ILE A 428 -24.26 -12.60 20.74
C ILE A 428 -25.64 -11.97 20.96
N ASP A 429 -25.70 -10.70 21.31
CA ASP A 429 -26.94 -9.92 21.30
C ASP A 429 -27.36 -9.64 19.84
N ALA A 430 -28.45 -10.20 19.40
CA ALA A 430 -28.91 -10.12 18.00
C ALA A 430 -29.28 -8.69 17.53
N THR A 431 -29.43 -7.75 18.45
CA THR A 431 -29.78 -6.35 18.16
C THR A 431 -28.54 -5.46 18.05
N THR A 432 -27.61 -5.64 18.99
CA THR A 432 -26.44 -4.77 19.13
C THR A 432 -25.16 -5.40 18.61
N GLY A 433 -25.10 -6.74 18.46
CA GLY A 433 -23.88 -7.48 18.15
C GLY A 433 -22.92 -7.63 19.34
N ALA A 434 -23.29 -7.12 20.51
CA ALA A 434 -22.43 -7.19 21.69
C ALA A 434 -22.25 -8.64 22.15
N LEU A 435 -20.98 -9.01 22.45
CA LEU A 435 -20.64 -10.30 23.04
C LEU A 435 -20.79 -10.23 24.57
N ALA A 436 -21.31 -11.32 25.15
CA ALA A 436 -21.29 -11.52 26.60
C ALA A 436 -20.67 -12.89 26.92
N SER A 437 -19.66 -12.92 27.78
CA SER A 437 -18.93 -14.15 28.13
C SER A 437 -19.83 -15.13 28.87
N ILE A 438 -19.82 -16.39 28.45
CA ILE A 438 -20.43 -17.54 29.16
C ILE A 438 -19.37 -18.46 29.76
N GLY A 439 -18.10 -18.08 29.68
CA GLY A 439 -16.99 -18.80 30.29
C GLY A 439 -15.97 -19.32 29.30
N THR A 440 -15.11 -20.20 29.79
CA THR A 440 -14.09 -20.89 28.99
C THR A 440 -14.15 -22.38 29.21
N ILE A 441 -13.69 -23.17 28.24
CA ILE A 441 -13.53 -24.64 28.36
C ILE A 441 -12.10 -25.02 27.99
N ALA A 442 -11.52 -26.01 28.67
CA ALA A 442 -10.19 -26.51 28.34
C ALA A 442 -10.15 -27.14 26.95
N ALA A 443 -9.04 -26.94 26.23
CA ALA A 443 -8.68 -27.58 24.98
C ALA A 443 -7.36 -28.37 25.13
N GLY A 444 -6.82 -28.88 24.03
CA GLY A 444 -5.43 -29.36 23.99
C GLY A 444 -4.43 -28.20 24.03
N ALA A 445 -3.13 -28.53 23.88
CA ALA A 445 -2.09 -27.50 23.93
C ALA A 445 -2.09 -26.65 22.63
N SER A 446 -2.17 -25.32 22.80
CA SER A 446 -2.14 -24.31 21.75
C SER A 446 -3.24 -24.49 20.70
N PRO A 447 -4.52 -24.31 21.09
CA PRO A 447 -5.62 -24.31 20.13
C PRO A 447 -5.54 -23.10 19.20
N VAL A 448 -5.65 -23.31 17.87
CA VAL A 448 -5.37 -22.30 16.83
C VAL A 448 -6.60 -21.94 15.98
N SER A 449 -7.53 -22.82 15.83
CA SER A 449 -8.71 -22.65 14.96
C SER A 449 -9.95 -23.26 15.59
N VAL A 450 -11.13 -22.87 15.12
CA VAL A 450 -12.38 -23.51 15.53
C VAL A 450 -13.35 -23.55 14.35
N ALA A 451 -13.99 -24.70 14.12
CA ALA A 451 -15.09 -24.83 13.19
C ALA A 451 -16.32 -25.38 13.90
N VAL A 452 -17.46 -24.75 13.65
CA VAL A 452 -18.77 -25.19 14.09
C VAL A 452 -19.42 -25.96 12.94
N ASP A 453 -20.06 -27.10 13.25
CA ASP A 453 -20.79 -27.85 12.24
C ASP A 453 -22.00 -27.04 11.72
N PRO A 454 -22.49 -27.29 10.48
CA PRO A 454 -23.57 -26.51 9.89
C PRO A 454 -24.91 -26.58 10.66
N ALA A 455 -25.11 -27.60 11.52
CA ALA A 455 -26.27 -27.73 12.37
C ALA A 455 -26.15 -26.99 13.72
N GLY A 456 -24.98 -26.41 14.02
CA GLY A 456 -24.70 -25.73 15.30
C GLY A 456 -24.66 -26.64 16.51
N LYS A 457 -24.36 -27.94 16.32
CA LYS A 457 -24.38 -28.95 17.38
C LYS A 457 -23.01 -29.29 17.93
N PHE A 458 -21.97 -29.15 17.10
CA PHE A 458 -20.63 -29.60 17.42
C PHE A 458 -19.59 -28.53 17.06
N ALA A 459 -18.53 -28.49 17.84
CA ALA A 459 -17.36 -27.68 17.54
C ALA A 459 -16.09 -28.54 17.55
N TYR A 460 -15.16 -28.22 16.63
CA TYR A 460 -13.90 -28.91 16.43
C TYR A 460 -12.76 -27.90 16.50
N VAL A 461 -11.75 -28.18 17.33
CA VAL A 461 -10.64 -27.28 17.64
C VAL A 461 -9.32 -28.03 17.47
N PRO A 462 -8.52 -27.74 16.45
CA PRO A 462 -7.19 -28.29 16.31
C PRO A 462 -6.25 -27.63 17.34
N ASN A 463 -5.41 -28.45 17.96
CA ASN A 463 -4.47 -28.06 18.98
C ASN A 463 -3.03 -28.28 18.46
N PHE A 464 -2.36 -27.19 18.12
CA PHE A 464 -1.10 -27.18 17.41
C PHE A 464 0.00 -28.00 18.12
N ASN A 465 0.26 -27.72 19.39
CA ASN A 465 1.33 -28.38 20.14
C ASN A 465 0.99 -29.80 20.63
N SER A 466 -0.30 -30.14 20.83
CA SER A 466 -0.69 -31.51 21.25
C SER A 466 -0.96 -32.45 20.07
N ASN A 467 -0.97 -31.95 18.82
CA ASN A 467 -1.18 -32.76 17.62
C ASN A 467 -2.51 -33.54 17.62
N ASP A 468 -3.56 -32.90 18.10
CA ASP A 468 -4.88 -33.48 18.19
C ASP A 468 -6.00 -32.48 17.86
N VAL A 469 -7.24 -32.95 17.80
CA VAL A 469 -8.44 -32.15 17.65
C VAL A 469 -9.32 -32.36 18.85
N SER A 470 -9.63 -31.30 19.59
CA SER A 470 -10.67 -31.33 20.64
C SER A 470 -12.06 -31.25 20.01
N MET A 471 -12.98 -32.09 20.51
CA MET A 471 -14.35 -32.17 20.05
C MET A 471 -15.32 -31.79 21.17
N TYR A 472 -16.31 -30.98 20.83
CA TYR A 472 -17.30 -30.49 21.78
C TYR A 472 -18.73 -30.63 21.23
N THR A 473 -19.68 -30.88 22.14
CA THR A 473 -21.09 -30.59 21.88
C THR A 473 -21.40 -29.14 22.23
N ILE A 474 -22.37 -28.56 21.53
CA ILE A 474 -22.88 -27.21 21.77
C ILE A 474 -24.26 -27.29 22.37
N ASP A 475 -24.49 -26.69 23.53
CA ASP A 475 -25.83 -26.51 24.06
C ASP A 475 -26.56 -25.42 23.25
N ALA A 476 -27.61 -25.79 22.54
CA ALA A 476 -28.33 -24.90 21.62
C ALA A 476 -29.04 -23.70 22.31
N THR A 477 -29.19 -23.76 23.62
CA THR A 477 -29.86 -22.72 24.42
C THR A 477 -28.83 -21.71 24.98
N THR A 478 -27.75 -22.23 25.53
CA THR A 478 -26.76 -21.43 26.26
C THR A 478 -25.49 -21.15 25.49
N GLY A 479 -25.20 -21.91 24.41
CA GLY A 479 -23.96 -21.88 23.68
C GLY A 479 -22.80 -22.55 24.41
N ALA A 480 -23.02 -23.12 25.59
CA ALA A 480 -21.95 -23.74 26.34
C ALA A 480 -21.42 -24.99 25.62
N LEU A 481 -20.08 -25.07 25.54
CA LEU A 481 -19.40 -26.26 25.04
C LEU A 481 -19.27 -27.32 26.13
N ALA A 482 -19.46 -28.57 25.79
CA ALA A 482 -19.15 -29.71 26.64
C ALA A 482 -18.17 -30.65 25.89
N SER A 483 -17.06 -31.01 26.53
CA SER A 483 -16.03 -31.86 25.92
C SER A 483 -16.55 -33.26 25.63
N ILE A 484 -16.33 -33.73 24.41
CA ILE A 484 -16.57 -35.13 24.02
C ILE A 484 -15.30 -35.93 24.27
N ARG A 485 -14.24 -35.63 23.56
CA ARG A 485 -12.87 -36.21 23.65
C ARG A 485 -11.94 -35.49 22.70
N THR A 486 -10.68 -35.89 22.68
CA THR A 486 -9.69 -35.53 21.64
C THR A 486 -9.48 -36.70 20.67
N ILE A 487 -8.98 -36.39 19.46
CA ILE A 487 -8.55 -37.38 18.48
C ILE A 487 -7.22 -36.92 17.86
N ALA A 488 -6.29 -37.84 17.61
CA ALA A 488 -5.03 -37.55 16.97
C ALA A 488 -5.23 -36.93 15.57
N ALA A 489 -4.41 -35.94 15.25
CA ALA A 489 -4.28 -35.31 13.92
C ALA A 489 -2.89 -35.59 13.33
N GLY A 490 -2.53 -34.90 12.26
CA GLY A 490 -1.15 -34.80 11.81
C GLY A 490 -0.32 -33.91 12.74
N THR A 491 0.97 -33.77 12.43
CA THR A 491 1.86 -32.89 13.21
C THR A 491 1.51 -31.44 12.97
N ASP A 492 1.42 -30.64 14.05
CA ASP A 492 1.13 -29.23 14.04
C ASP A 492 -0.19 -28.88 13.29
N PRO A 493 -1.35 -29.40 13.73
CA PRO A 493 -2.64 -29.09 13.11
C PRO A 493 -2.96 -27.58 13.28
N PHE A 494 -3.26 -26.89 12.17
CA PHE A 494 -3.34 -25.45 12.14
C PHE A 494 -4.74 -24.90 11.81
N SER A 495 -5.44 -25.52 10.87
CA SER A 495 -6.77 -25.04 10.43
C SER A 495 -7.72 -26.20 10.29
N VAL A 496 -9.02 -25.96 10.60
CA VAL A 496 -10.07 -26.95 10.51
C VAL A 496 -11.26 -26.43 9.71
N ALA A 497 -11.86 -27.29 8.88
CA ALA A 497 -13.11 -27.01 8.19
C ALA A 497 -14.06 -28.19 8.27
N VAL A 498 -15.35 -27.90 8.42
CA VAL A 498 -16.45 -28.88 8.31
C VAL A 498 -17.10 -28.74 6.95
N ASP A 499 -17.43 -29.85 6.29
CA ASP A 499 -18.14 -29.81 5.02
C ASP A 499 -19.56 -29.24 5.18
N PRO A 500 -20.17 -28.63 4.15
CA PRO A 500 -21.49 -28.01 4.24
C PRO A 500 -22.64 -29.00 4.60
N ALA A 501 -22.42 -30.30 4.43
CA ALA A 501 -23.40 -31.33 4.81
C ALA A 501 -23.22 -31.82 6.26
N GLY A 502 -22.18 -31.36 6.97
CA GLY A 502 -21.87 -31.78 8.35
C GLY A 502 -21.46 -33.24 8.47
N LYS A 503 -20.86 -33.83 7.43
CA LYS A 503 -20.46 -35.24 7.39
C LYS A 503 -18.96 -35.45 7.60
N PHE A 504 -18.15 -34.47 7.24
CA PHE A 504 -16.69 -34.59 7.19
C PHE A 504 -15.99 -33.39 7.85
N VAL A 505 -14.87 -33.71 8.48
CA VAL A 505 -13.91 -32.69 8.99
C VAL A 505 -12.59 -32.87 8.29
N TYR A 506 -11.99 -31.75 7.93
CA TYR A 506 -10.66 -31.67 7.32
C TYR A 506 -9.77 -30.77 8.18
N VAL A 507 -8.56 -31.23 8.46
CA VAL A 507 -7.58 -30.51 9.28
C VAL A 507 -6.30 -30.37 8.50
N ALA A 508 -5.94 -29.12 8.19
CA ALA A 508 -4.64 -28.81 7.60
C ALA A 508 -3.56 -28.85 8.69
N ASN A 509 -2.52 -29.65 8.48
CA ASN A 509 -1.41 -29.81 9.40
C ASN A 509 -0.17 -29.11 8.83
N TRP A 510 0.44 -28.21 9.58
CA TRP A 510 1.60 -27.42 9.17
C TRP A 510 2.76 -28.26 8.59
N SER A 511 2.85 -29.51 9.03
CA SER A 511 3.86 -30.46 8.54
C SER A 511 3.65 -30.94 7.09
N GLY A 512 2.64 -30.44 6.35
CA GLY A 512 2.43 -30.73 4.92
C GLY A 512 1.43 -31.86 4.65
N SER A 513 0.35 -31.93 5.41
CA SER A 513 -0.73 -32.90 5.18
C SER A 513 -2.10 -32.36 5.55
N VAL A 514 -3.16 -33.02 5.07
CA VAL A 514 -4.55 -32.81 5.51
C VAL A 514 -5.07 -34.12 6.10
N SER A 515 -5.46 -34.08 7.37
CA SER A 515 -6.16 -35.20 8.03
C SER A 515 -7.65 -35.13 7.72
N MET A 516 -8.28 -36.27 7.45
CA MET A 516 -9.67 -36.41 7.06
C MET A 516 -10.41 -37.26 8.08
N TYR A 517 -11.64 -36.84 8.43
CA TYR A 517 -12.48 -37.52 9.39
C TYR A 517 -13.94 -37.57 8.93
N THR A 518 -14.67 -38.62 9.31
CA THR A 518 -16.11 -38.64 9.26
C THR A 518 -16.71 -38.21 10.60
N ILE A 519 -17.85 -37.53 10.56
CA ILE A 519 -18.59 -37.09 11.75
C ILE A 519 -19.71 -38.08 12.04
N ASP A 520 -19.81 -38.59 13.27
CA ASP A 520 -21.04 -39.23 13.75
C ASP A 520 -22.09 -38.13 14.02
N ALA A 521 -23.14 -38.07 13.22
CA ALA A 521 -24.16 -37.02 13.25
C ALA A 521 -24.96 -36.94 14.57
N THR A 522 -24.89 -37.96 15.42
CA THR A 522 -25.59 -38.03 16.71
C THR A 522 -24.70 -37.57 17.84
N THR A 523 -23.44 -37.97 17.83
CA THR A 523 -22.52 -37.77 18.95
C THR A 523 -21.44 -36.71 18.68
N GLY A 524 -21.24 -36.29 17.42
CA GLY A 524 -20.16 -35.40 17.01
C GLY A 524 -18.78 -36.04 17.00
N VAL A 525 -18.70 -37.32 17.30
CA VAL A 525 -17.42 -38.05 17.38
C VAL A 525 -16.80 -38.18 16.00
N LEU A 526 -15.54 -37.79 15.89
CA LEU A 526 -14.72 -37.96 14.68
C LEU A 526 -14.17 -39.39 14.61
N THR A 527 -14.17 -39.94 13.39
CA THR A 527 -13.49 -41.19 13.03
C THR A 527 -12.54 -40.92 11.89
N PRO A 528 -11.22 -41.25 12.00
CA PRO A 528 -10.26 -41.01 10.94
C PRO A 528 -10.64 -41.73 9.66
N SER A 529 -10.64 -41.06 8.53
CA SER A 529 -10.91 -41.65 7.20
C SER A 529 -9.65 -41.62 6.29
N GLY A 530 -8.57 -40.97 6.72
CA GLY A 530 -7.33 -40.96 6.01
C GLY A 530 -6.52 -39.67 6.19
N THR A 531 -5.41 -39.61 5.49
CA THR A 531 -4.54 -38.42 5.40
C THR A 531 -4.04 -38.29 3.97
N ILE A 532 -3.98 -37.06 3.45
CA ILE A 532 -3.39 -36.77 2.14
C ILE A 532 -2.24 -35.78 2.30
N ALA A 533 -1.15 -35.99 1.56
CA ALA A 533 -0.07 -35.02 1.52
C ALA A 533 -0.50 -33.74 0.76
N THR A 534 -0.04 -32.59 1.22
CA THR A 534 -0.15 -31.30 0.55
C THR A 534 1.25 -30.70 0.37
N GLN A 535 1.33 -29.42 0.06
CA GLN A 535 2.61 -28.71 -0.03
C GLN A 535 3.12 -28.28 1.36
N LEU A 536 4.24 -27.55 1.42
CA LEU A 536 4.87 -27.14 2.69
C LEU A 536 4.06 -26.08 3.43
N SER A 537 3.96 -26.25 4.74
CA SER A 537 3.36 -25.30 5.69
C SER A 537 1.92 -24.90 5.32
N PRO A 538 0.96 -25.84 5.29
CA PRO A 538 -0.44 -25.49 5.11
C PRO A 538 -0.96 -24.68 6.30
N THR A 539 -1.62 -23.55 6.01
CA THR A 539 -2.09 -22.57 7.00
C THR A 539 -3.61 -22.46 7.08
N SER A 540 -4.32 -22.71 6.01
CA SER A 540 -5.79 -22.61 5.99
C SER A 540 -6.40 -23.64 5.06
N ILE A 541 -7.60 -24.10 5.41
CA ILE A 541 -8.42 -24.96 4.55
C ILE A 541 -9.83 -24.41 4.45
N ALA A 542 -10.33 -24.26 3.23
CA ALA A 542 -11.72 -23.86 2.95
C ALA A 542 -12.42 -24.90 2.10
N ILE A 543 -13.69 -25.16 2.43
CA ILE A 543 -14.54 -26.07 1.65
C ILE A 543 -15.47 -25.22 0.78
N HIS A 544 -15.55 -25.57 -0.50
CA HIS A 544 -16.46 -24.95 -1.44
C HIS A 544 -17.93 -25.18 -0.98
N PRO A 545 -18.84 -24.18 -1.10
CA PRO A 545 -20.22 -24.29 -0.64
C PRO A 545 -21.01 -25.49 -1.22
N SER A 546 -20.61 -26.02 -2.38
CA SER A 546 -21.20 -27.24 -2.93
C SER A 546 -20.76 -28.52 -2.25
N GLY A 547 -19.77 -28.49 -1.35
CA GLY A 547 -19.18 -29.67 -0.73
C GLY A 547 -18.35 -30.56 -1.68
N LYS A 548 -18.05 -30.09 -2.90
CA LYS A 548 -17.34 -30.87 -3.93
C LYS A 548 -15.84 -30.62 -3.97
N PHE A 549 -15.38 -29.51 -3.45
CA PHE A 549 -13.99 -29.09 -3.55
C PHE A 549 -13.47 -28.54 -2.22
N ALA A 550 -12.17 -28.70 -2.01
CA ALA A 550 -11.44 -28.13 -0.90
C ALA A 550 -10.20 -27.41 -1.42
N TYR A 551 -9.82 -26.33 -0.73
CA TYR A 551 -8.67 -25.50 -1.06
C TYR A 551 -7.80 -25.32 0.18
N VAL A 552 -6.50 -25.52 0.02
CA VAL A 552 -5.52 -25.44 1.12
C VAL A 552 -4.43 -24.47 0.75
N THR A 553 -4.25 -23.40 1.53
CA THR A 553 -3.10 -22.50 1.42
C THR A 553 -1.87 -23.16 1.99
N ASN A 554 -0.74 -23.05 1.27
CA ASN A 554 0.54 -23.62 1.67
C ASN A 554 1.58 -22.49 1.70
N SER A 555 1.77 -21.90 2.87
CA SER A 555 2.62 -20.71 3.05
C SER A 555 4.08 -20.97 2.68
N GLY A 556 4.64 -22.13 3.09
CA GLY A 556 6.01 -22.49 2.79
C GLY A 556 6.30 -22.82 1.32
N SER A 557 5.27 -23.13 0.53
CA SER A 557 5.37 -23.39 -0.91
C SER A 557 4.79 -22.29 -1.79
N ASN A 558 4.33 -21.19 -1.21
CA ASN A 558 3.69 -20.08 -1.94
C ASN A 558 2.58 -20.55 -2.90
N SER A 559 1.74 -21.48 -2.46
CA SER A 559 0.77 -22.13 -3.35
C SER A 559 -0.57 -22.38 -2.66
N VAL A 560 -1.60 -22.63 -3.47
CA VAL A 560 -2.89 -23.16 -3.01
C VAL A 560 -3.10 -24.53 -3.66
N SER A 561 -3.24 -25.58 -2.84
CA SER A 561 -3.61 -26.92 -3.30
C SER A 561 -5.13 -27.02 -3.47
N MET A 562 -5.58 -27.66 -4.54
CA MET A 562 -6.98 -27.83 -4.91
C MET A 562 -7.32 -29.31 -4.90
N TYR A 563 -8.43 -29.66 -4.26
CA TYR A 563 -8.88 -31.06 -4.13
C TYR A 563 -10.35 -31.18 -4.54
N SER A 564 -10.70 -32.32 -5.15
CA SER A 564 -12.06 -32.79 -5.20
C SER A 564 -12.39 -33.63 -3.96
N ILE A 565 -13.64 -33.55 -3.51
CA ILE A 565 -14.17 -34.29 -2.37
C ILE A 565 -15.12 -35.40 -2.88
N ASP A 566 -14.85 -36.64 -2.53
CA ASP A 566 -15.81 -37.73 -2.74
C ASP A 566 -16.98 -37.59 -1.74
N SER A 567 -18.18 -37.39 -2.22
CA SER A 567 -19.35 -37.07 -1.40
C SER A 567 -19.82 -38.20 -0.51
N ALA A 568 -19.38 -39.44 -0.76
CA ALA A 568 -19.75 -40.62 0.03
C ALA A 568 -18.72 -40.91 1.14
N THR A 569 -17.45 -40.71 0.87
CA THR A 569 -16.35 -41.08 1.77
C THR A 569 -15.62 -39.89 2.40
N GLY A 570 -15.80 -38.67 1.85
CA GLY A 570 -15.06 -37.48 2.25
C GLY A 570 -13.60 -37.49 1.79
N THR A 571 -13.17 -38.46 0.96
CA THR A 571 -11.78 -38.57 0.52
C THR A 571 -11.42 -37.42 -0.41
N LEU A 572 -10.27 -36.80 -0.12
CA LEU A 572 -9.69 -35.76 -0.97
C LEU A 572 -8.86 -36.40 -2.09
N THR A 573 -9.02 -35.86 -3.30
CA THR A 573 -8.16 -36.18 -4.46
C THR A 573 -7.59 -34.89 -5.03
N LEU A 574 -6.26 -34.80 -5.15
CA LEU A 574 -5.59 -33.60 -5.66
C LEU A 574 -6.00 -33.33 -7.12
N ILE A 575 -6.50 -32.14 -7.39
CA ILE A 575 -6.80 -31.62 -8.73
C ILE A 575 -5.56 -30.94 -9.32
N GLY A 576 -4.85 -30.15 -8.49
CA GLY A 576 -3.68 -29.39 -8.87
C GLY A 576 -3.26 -28.39 -7.79
N THR A 577 -2.26 -27.58 -8.11
CA THR A 577 -1.78 -26.48 -7.27
C THR A 577 -1.67 -25.21 -8.11
N THR A 578 -1.89 -24.04 -7.49
CA THR A 578 -1.56 -22.75 -8.09
C THR A 578 -0.16 -22.34 -7.64
N GLY A 579 0.54 -21.51 -8.42
CA GLY A 579 1.76 -20.85 -7.95
C GLY A 579 3.02 -21.70 -7.96
N THR A 580 3.11 -22.72 -8.81
CA THR A 580 4.36 -23.50 -9.08
C THR A 580 5.11 -22.93 -10.26
#